data_359e862be0bc72f4e1aeece928d019be
#
_entry.id   359e862be0bc72f4e1aeece928d019be
#
_cell.length_a   1.000
_cell.length_b   1.000
_cell.length_c   1.000
_cell.angle_alpha   90.00
_cell.angle_beta   90.00
_cell.angle_gamma   90.00
#
_symmetry.space_group_name_H-M   'P 1'
#
loop_
_entity.id
_entity.type
_entity.pdbx_description
1 polymer ?
#
loop_
_entity_poly.entity_id
_entity_poly.type
_entity_poly.pdbx_seq_one_letter_code
_entity_poly.pdbx_strand_id
1 'polypeptide(L)'
;MLAMDEVEKELVHTRQIVCRGYRRKDGLWQIEAEVSDEKGQAVPFLSRPTINPGELIHHLALTVVIDDDYQIRDARAQTLTAPWKACGGVDDDYRKLVGMHIGPGFSRAVREALGGPLGCTHLTDLLVQVGNTYMQSSWPDRVARQRLSGADPRQWPDQRTLSFVGECHAWRQDGEVIAAEYPNLLDPGEGDQAEDL
;
A
#
# COMPACT_ATOMS: atom_id res chain seq x y z
N MET A 1 21.94 11.49 0.62
CA MET A 1 21.33 12.49 1.52
C MET A 1 21.70 13.86 0.96
N LEU A 2 20.72 14.67 0.54
CA LEU A 2 20.99 16.01 0.01
C LEU A 2 21.55 16.88 1.14
N ALA A 3 22.68 17.55 0.92
CA ALA A 3 23.21 18.56 1.83
C ALA A 3 22.26 19.75 1.79
N MET A 4 21.41 19.86 2.79
CA MET A 4 20.72 21.11 3.12
C MET A 4 21.63 21.84 4.12
N ASP A 5 21.59 23.16 4.13
CA ASP A 5 22.41 24.01 4.97
C ASP A 5 22.52 23.46 6.39
N GLU A 6 23.72 23.48 6.97
CA GLU A 6 24.01 22.98 8.32
C GLU A 6 23.42 23.89 9.39
N VAL A 7 22.08 23.90 9.46
CA VAL A 7 21.38 24.51 10.57
C VAL A 7 21.31 23.47 11.71
N GLU A 8 21.66 23.88 12.90
CA GLU A 8 21.53 23.06 14.10
C GLU A 8 20.05 22.63 14.25
N LYS A 9 19.82 21.32 14.42
CA LYS A 9 18.48 20.72 14.49
C LYS A 9 18.42 19.65 15.57
N GLU A 10 17.29 19.59 16.24
CA GLU A 10 16.98 18.60 17.25
C GLU A 10 15.96 17.58 16.69
N LEU A 11 16.18 16.29 16.97
CA LEU A 11 15.25 15.24 16.61
C LEU A 11 14.09 15.22 17.63
N VAL A 12 12.93 15.65 17.23
CA VAL A 12 11.74 15.75 18.09
C VAL A 12 10.72 14.65 17.89
N HIS A 13 10.79 13.95 16.75
CA HIS A 13 9.84 12.87 16.40
C HIS A 13 10.43 11.94 15.35
N THR A 14 10.22 10.64 15.54
CA THR A 14 10.52 9.61 14.54
C THR A 14 9.25 8.83 14.23
N ARG A 15 8.85 8.77 12.96
CA ARG A 15 7.84 7.84 12.47
C ARG A 15 8.51 6.79 11.61
N GLN A 16 8.20 5.52 11.87
CA GLN A 16 8.62 4.41 11.04
C GLN A 16 7.38 3.68 10.52
N ILE A 17 7.38 3.37 9.23
CA ILE A 17 6.38 2.51 8.59
C ILE A 17 7.13 1.34 7.98
N VAL A 18 6.75 0.13 8.38
CA VAL A 18 7.35 -1.10 7.88
C VAL A 18 6.26 -1.97 7.27
N CYS A 19 6.42 -2.33 6.00
CA CYS A 19 5.50 -3.22 5.31
C CYS A 19 6.24 -4.44 4.79
N ARG A 20 5.62 -5.63 4.95
CA ARG A 20 6.16 -6.92 4.49
C ARG A 20 5.09 -7.64 3.70
N GLY A 21 5.44 -8.11 2.49
CA GLY A 21 4.56 -8.91 1.64
C GLY A 21 4.98 -10.37 1.67
N TYR A 22 4.01 -11.26 1.83
CA TYR A 22 4.21 -12.71 1.88
C TYR A 22 3.31 -13.41 0.86
N ARG A 23 3.88 -14.39 0.13
CA ARG A 23 3.09 -15.36 -0.62
C ARG A 23 2.70 -16.50 0.29
N ARG A 24 1.42 -16.74 0.49
CA ARG A 24 0.89 -17.82 1.34
C ARG A 24 0.81 -19.13 0.56
N LYS A 25 0.83 -20.25 1.29
CA LYS A 25 0.70 -21.59 0.68
C LYS A 25 -0.69 -21.87 0.10
N ASP A 26 -1.72 -21.16 0.57
CA ASP A 26 -3.09 -21.23 0.05
C ASP A 26 -3.32 -20.37 -1.21
N GLY A 27 -2.25 -19.77 -1.75
CA GLY A 27 -2.30 -18.99 -2.98
C GLY A 27 -2.68 -17.54 -2.78
N LEU A 28 -2.91 -17.09 -1.56
CA LEU A 28 -3.20 -15.69 -1.25
C LEU A 28 -1.91 -14.91 -0.93
N TRP A 29 -2.04 -13.59 -0.86
CA TRP A 29 -1.00 -12.65 -0.44
C TRP A 29 -1.35 -12.12 0.93
N GLN A 30 -0.38 -12.06 1.83
CA GLN A 30 -0.54 -11.41 3.12
C GLN A 30 0.41 -10.24 3.21
N ILE A 31 -0.13 -9.08 3.49
CA ILE A 31 0.63 -7.85 3.72
C ILE A 31 0.51 -7.49 5.19
N GLU A 32 1.65 -7.38 5.84
CA GLU A 32 1.77 -6.91 7.22
C GLU A 32 2.36 -5.50 7.20
N ALA A 33 1.65 -4.56 7.77
CA ALA A 33 2.05 -3.17 7.85
C ALA A 33 2.03 -2.70 9.30
N GLU A 34 3.08 -2.03 9.71
CA GLU A 34 3.23 -1.46 11.05
C GLU A 34 3.60 0.01 10.96
N VAL A 35 3.06 0.81 11.86
CA VAL A 35 3.50 2.18 12.10
C VAL A 35 3.91 2.33 13.56
N SER A 36 5.06 2.94 13.80
CA SER A 36 5.51 3.35 15.12
C SER A 36 5.90 4.81 15.15
N ASP A 37 5.52 5.50 16.20
CA ASP A 37 5.88 6.89 16.48
C ASP A 37 6.62 6.96 17.81
N GLU A 38 7.82 7.52 17.79
CA GLU A 38 8.67 7.77 18.92
C GLU A 38 8.87 9.27 19.11
N LYS A 39 8.87 9.74 20.35
CA LYS A 39 9.12 11.13 20.70
C LYS A 39 10.59 11.34 21.10
N GLY A 40 11.23 12.37 20.53
CA GLY A 40 12.56 12.83 20.95
C GLY A 40 12.51 13.74 22.19
N GLN A 41 11.31 14.21 22.57
CA GLN A 41 11.09 15.10 23.71
C GLN A 41 9.97 14.56 24.60
N ALA A 42 9.95 14.95 25.89
CA ALA A 42 8.90 14.58 26.81
C ALA A 42 7.56 15.20 26.38
N VAL A 43 6.51 14.38 26.35
CA VAL A 43 5.14 14.80 26.02
C VAL A 43 4.26 14.66 27.26
N PRO A 44 3.93 15.76 27.95
CA PRO A 44 3.05 15.73 29.09
C PRO A 44 1.58 15.57 28.70
N PHE A 45 0.83 14.86 29.51
CA PHE A 45 -0.62 14.69 29.38
C PHE A 45 -1.33 15.02 30.70
N LEU A 46 -2.59 15.49 30.60
CA LEU A 46 -3.39 15.76 31.78
C LEU A 46 -3.97 14.49 32.45
N SER A 47 -4.25 13.46 31.64
CA SER A 47 -5.02 12.28 32.08
C SER A 47 -4.20 10.98 32.11
N ARG A 48 -2.88 11.05 31.86
CA ARG A 48 -1.98 9.91 31.87
C ARG A 48 -0.53 10.36 32.17
N PRO A 49 0.39 9.44 32.50
CA PRO A 49 1.82 9.77 32.66
C PRO A 49 2.43 10.40 31.39
N THR A 50 3.43 11.24 31.61
CA THR A 50 4.28 11.79 30.54
C THR A 50 4.91 10.67 29.76
N ILE A 51 4.94 10.79 28.43
CA ILE A 51 5.75 9.96 27.54
C ILE A 51 7.14 10.58 27.48
N ASN A 52 8.16 9.80 27.81
CA ASN A 52 9.55 10.26 27.84
C ASN A 52 10.21 10.13 26.45
N PRO A 53 11.33 10.82 26.21
CA PRO A 53 12.12 10.62 25.00
C PRO A 53 12.50 9.15 24.83
N GLY A 54 12.37 8.63 23.60
CA GLY A 54 12.61 7.24 23.28
C GLY A 54 11.44 6.28 23.53
N GLU A 55 10.34 6.77 24.13
CA GLU A 55 9.13 5.97 24.32
C GLU A 55 8.18 6.10 23.11
N LEU A 56 7.55 4.97 22.75
CA LEU A 56 6.54 4.95 21.70
C LEU A 56 5.25 5.61 22.16
N ILE A 57 4.75 6.56 21.39
CA ILE A 57 3.41 7.14 21.57
C ILE A 57 2.37 6.38 20.75
N HIS A 58 2.78 5.82 19.60
CA HIS A 58 1.96 4.95 18.77
C HIS A 58 2.77 3.72 18.34
N HIS A 59 2.13 2.55 18.33
CA HIS A 59 2.55 1.35 17.66
C HIS A 59 1.29 0.60 17.24
N LEU A 60 1.03 0.55 15.96
CA LEU A 60 -0.18 -0.06 15.40
C LEU A 60 0.22 -0.99 14.26
N ALA A 61 -0.51 -2.08 14.11
CA ALA A 61 -0.31 -3.07 13.08
C ALA A 61 -1.59 -3.33 12.30
N LEU A 62 -1.44 -3.58 11.01
CA LEU A 62 -2.52 -3.95 10.09
C LEU A 62 -2.06 -5.12 9.24
N THR A 63 -2.79 -6.24 9.29
CA THR A 63 -2.58 -7.39 8.42
C THR A 63 -3.74 -7.47 7.44
N VAL A 64 -3.43 -7.55 6.14
CA VAL A 64 -4.44 -7.66 5.08
C VAL A 64 -4.10 -8.86 4.21
N VAL A 65 -5.09 -9.72 3.95
CA VAL A 65 -4.98 -10.86 3.03
C VAL A 65 -5.72 -10.54 1.74
N ILE A 66 -5.04 -10.71 0.60
CA ILE A 66 -5.49 -10.25 -0.71
C ILE A 66 -5.32 -11.40 -1.71
N ASP A 67 -6.27 -11.58 -2.62
CA ASP A 67 -6.15 -12.56 -3.70
C ASP A 67 -5.51 -11.96 -4.96
N ASP A 68 -5.32 -12.81 -5.98
CA ASP A 68 -4.75 -12.39 -7.27
C ASP A 68 -5.67 -11.43 -8.05
N ASP A 69 -6.94 -11.30 -7.66
CA ASP A 69 -7.91 -10.36 -8.24
C ASP A 69 -8.04 -9.06 -7.43
N TYR A 70 -7.05 -8.73 -6.58
CA TYR A 70 -6.98 -7.52 -5.76
C TYR A 70 -8.08 -7.42 -4.71
N GLN A 71 -8.81 -8.49 -4.44
CA GLN A 71 -9.90 -8.48 -3.46
C GLN A 71 -9.37 -8.81 -2.07
N ILE A 72 -9.72 -8.01 -1.09
CA ILE A 72 -9.37 -8.23 0.31
C ILE A 72 -10.21 -9.40 0.85
N ARG A 73 -9.52 -10.45 1.33
CA ARG A 73 -10.13 -11.69 1.84
C ARG A 73 -10.14 -11.76 3.37
N ASP A 74 -9.20 -11.12 4.03
CA ASP A 74 -9.19 -10.93 5.49
C ASP A 74 -8.46 -9.62 5.81
N ALA A 75 -8.84 -8.99 6.92
CA ALA A 75 -8.18 -7.81 7.44
C ALA A 75 -8.27 -7.79 8.95
N ARG A 76 -7.16 -7.46 9.63
CA ARG A 76 -7.05 -7.36 11.08
C ARG A 76 -6.16 -6.20 11.46
N ALA A 77 -6.66 -5.34 12.33
CA ALA A 77 -5.88 -4.29 12.94
C ALA A 77 -5.60 -4.62 14.41
N GLN A 78 -4.52 -4.04 14.92
CA GLN A 78 -4.14 -4.15 16.31
C GLN A 78 -3.44 -2.87 16.76
N THR A 79 -3.98 -2.27 17.81
CA THR A 79 -3.36 -1.16 18.52
C THR A 79 -2.48 -1.71 19.64
N LEU A 80 -1.16 -1.76 19.42
CA LEU A 80 -0.16 -2.28 20.38
C LEU A 80 0.20 -1.23 21.41
N THR A 81 0.38 0.02 20.98
CA THR A 81 0.61 1.18 21.86
C THR A 81 -0.13 2.38 21.31
N ALA A 82 -0.84 3.09 22.15
CA ALA A 82 -1.51 4.35 21.80
C ALA A 82 -1.64 5.26 23.02
N PRO A 83 -1.79 6.58 22.81
CA PRO A 83 -1.91 7.53 23.91
C PRO A 83 -3.18 7.35 24.74
N TRP A 84 -4.26 6.81 24.18
CA TRP A 84 -5.53 6.59 24.90
C TRP A 84 -6.09 5.19 24.65
N LYS A 85 -6.72 4.62 25.68
CA LYS A 85 -7.40 3.31 25.59
C LYS A 85 -8.45 3.26 24.47
N ALA A 86 -9.10 4.39 24.20
CA ALA A 86 -10.11 4.50 23.16
C ALA A 86 -9.56 4.22 21.74
N CYS A 87 -8.24 4.39 21.52
CA CYS A 87 -7.65 4.20 20.19
C CYS A 87 -7.82 2.76 19.65
N GLY A 88 -7.72 1.74 20.53
CA GLY A 88 -7.91 0.34 20.13
C GLY A 88 -9.39 -0.06 19.94
N GLY A 89 -10.32 0.83 20.26
CA GLY A 89 -11.76 0.54 20.17
C GLY A 89 -12.28 0.36 18.74
N VAL A 90 -11.48 0.72 17.74
CA VAL A 90 -11.82 0.61 16.29
C VAL A 90 -11.07 -0.50 15.58
N ASP A 91 -10.25 -1.30 16.27
CA ASP A 91 -9.42 -2.34 15.65
C ASP A 91 -10.29 -3.35 14.87
N ASP A 92 -11.40 -3.82 15.45
CA ASP A 92 -12.32 -4.75 14.80
C ASP A 92 -13.06 -4.15 13.58
N ASP A 93 -13.17 -2.83 13.51
CA ASP A 93 -13.82 -2.15 12.39
C ASP A 93 -13.05 -2.33 11.07
N TYR A 94 -11.75 -2.64 11.13
CA TYR A 94 -10.94 -2.90 9.93
C TYR A 94 -11.33 -4.17 9.19
N ARG A 95 -12.16 -5.05 9.77
CA ARG A 95 -12.82 -6.15 9.07
C ARG A 95 -13.76 -5.68 7.96
N LYS A 96 -14.24 -4.42 8.00
CA LYS A 96 -15.03 -3.79 6.93
C LYS A 96 -14.28 -3.68 5.60
N LEU A 97 -12.94 -3.84 5.62
CA LEU A 97 -12.13 -3.91 4.41
C LEU A 97 -12.38 -5.19 3.60
N VAL A 98 -12.86 -6.27 4.23
CA VAL A 98 -13.10 -7.55 3.56
C VAL A 98 -14.17 -7.37 2.47
N GLY A 99 -13.84 -7.86 1.27
CA GLY A 99 -14.66 -7.68 0.07
C GLY A 99 -14.37 -6.41 -0.72
N MET A 100 -13.59 -5.47 -0.20
CA MET A 100 -13.16 -4.30 -0.98
C MET A 100 -12.09 -4.73 -2.00
N HIS A 101 -12.07 -4.03 -3.13
CA HIS A 101 -11.10 -4.23 -4.20
C HIS A 101 -10.04 -3.10 -4.15
N ILE A 102 -8.76 -3.47 -4.15
CA ILE A 102 -7.65 -2.52 -4.20
C ILE A 102 -7.48 -2.04 -5.64
N GLY A 103 -7.83 -0.79 -5.90
CA GLY A 103 -7.80 -0.20 -7.24
C GLY A 103 -8.59 1.12 -7.30
N PRO A 104 -9.04 1.53 -8.48
CA PRO A 104 -9.83 2.75 -8.63
C PRO A 104 -11.04 2.75 -7.69
N GLY A 105 -11.19 3.83 -6.90
CA GLY A 105 -12.28 3.96 -5.92
C GLY A 105 -11.98 3.40 -4.53
N PHE A 106 -10.89 2.64 -4.31
CA PHE A 106 -10.55 2.06 -3.02
C PHE A 106 -10.44 3.10 -1.90
N SER A 107 -9.68 4.18 -2.13
CA SER A 107 -9.51 5.25 -1.13
C SER A 107 -10.83 5.93 -0.76
N ARG A 108 -11.79 6.00 -1.68
CA ARG A 108 -13.12 6.51 -1.41
C ARG A 108 -13.90 5.55 -0.52
N ALA A 109 -13.94 4.26 -0.87
CA ALA A 109 -14.62 3.22 -0.09
C ALA A 109 -14.08 3.13 1.35
N VAL A 110 -12.75 3.17 1.50
CA VAL A 110 -12.09 3.23 2.82
C VAL A 110 -12.52 4.45 3.61
N ARG A 111 -12.57 5.62 2.99
CA ARG A 111 -12.97 6.87 3.68
C ARG A 111 -14.44 6.81 4.12
N GLU A 112 -15.30 6.22 3.33
CA GLU A 112 -16.72 6.03 3.67
C GLU A 112 -16.89 5.05 4.85
N ALA A 113 -16.10 3.97 4.90
CA ALA A 113 -16.23 2.93 5.91
C ALA A 113 -15.48 3.21 7.22
N LEU A 114 -14.31 3.88 7.13
CA LEU A 114 -13.33 4.01 8.22
C LEU A 114 -12.84 5.46 8.41
N GLY A 115 -13.46 6.44 7.75
CA GLY A 115 -13.05 7.83 7.84
C GLY A 115 -13.51 8.52 9.12
N GLY A 116 -12.76 9.53 9.57
CA GLY A 116 -13.09 10.33 10.75
C GLY A 116 -13.21 9.47 12.02
N PRO A 117 -14.32 9.58 12.78
CA PRO A 117 -14.50 8.85 14.03
C PRO A 117 -14.80 7.35 13.84
N LEU A 118 -14.96 6.87 12.62
CA LEU A 118 -15.23 5.46 12.30
C LEU A 118 -13.98 4.59 12.26
N GLY A 119 -12.78 5.19 12.33
CA GLY A 119 -11.52 4.48 12.24
C GLY A 119 -10.38 5.25 12.92
N CYS A 120 -9.16 4.77 12.72
CA CYS A 120 -7.92 5.40 13.17
C CYS A 120 -7.14 5.94 11.97
N THR A 121 -6.75 7.21 11.99
CA THR A 121 -5.98 7.84 10.90
C THR A 121 -4.67 7.09 10.63
N HIS A 122 -3.95 6.65 11.66
CA HIS A 122 -2.69 5.92 11.52
C HIS A 122 -2.88 4.58 10.80
N LEU A 123 -3.90 3.80 11.17
CA LEU A 123 -4.22 2.52 10.52
C LEU A 123 -4.74 2.73 9.09
N THR A 124 -5.54 3.78 8.88
CA THR A 124 -6.08 4.11 7.55
C THR A 124 -4.97 4.56 6.60
N ASP A 125 -3.98 5.31 7.08
CA ASP A 125 -2.82 5.74 6.31
C ASP A 125 -1.94 4.54 5.87
N LEU A 126 -1.90 3.45 6.65
CA LEU A 126 -1.20 2.23 6.26
C LEU A 126 -1.80 1.56 5.02
N LEU A 127 -3.07 1.77 4.70
CA LEU A 127 -3.72 1.11 3.56
C LEU A 127 -3.12 1.48 2.21
N VAL A 128 -2.60 2.69 2.06
CA VAL A 128 -1.83 3.10 0.87
C VAL A 128 -0.56 2.25 0.75
N GLN A 129 0.14 2.07 1.87
CA GLN A 129 1.38 1.27 1.91
C GLN A 129 1.09 -0.23 1.70
N VAL A 130 -0.03 -0.73 2.23
CA VAL A 130 -0.52 -2.10 1.98
C VAL A 130 -0.73 -2.32 0.50
N GLY A 131 -1.45 -1.41 -0.19
CA GLY A 131 -1.68 -1.48 -1.63
C GLY A 131 -0.37 -1.51 -2.43
N ASN A 132 0.53 -0.56 -2.14
CA ASN A 132 1.83 -0.47 -2.79
C ASN A 132 2.67 -1.74 -2.56
N THR A 133 2.71 -2.25 -1.33
CA THR A 133 3.48 -3.45 -0.98
C THR A 133 2.89 -4.69 -1.65
N TYR A 134 1.56 -4.82 -1.70
CA TYR A 134 0.90 -5.90 -2.43
C TYR A 134 1.29 -5.88 -3.91
N MET A 135 1.24 -4.72 -4.57
CA MET A 135 1.62 -4.58 -5.97
C MET A 135 3.07 -5.01 -6.20
N GLN A 136 4.01 -4.50 -5.39
CA GLN A 136 5.43 -4.86 -5.50
C GLN A 136 5.70 -6.34 -5.22
N SER A 137 4.94 -6.97 -4.32
CA SER A 137 5.08 -8.38 -3.97
C SER A 137 4.50 -9.31 -5.04
N SER A 138 3.33 -8.96 -5.60
CA SER A 138 2.59 -9.82 -6.52
C SER A 138 3.05 -9.71 -7.98
N TRP A 139 3.57 -8.56 -8.38
CA TRP A 139 3.93 -8.30 -9.79
C TRP A 139 5.01 -9.25 -10.34
N PRO A 140 6.16 -9.51 -9.65
CA PRO A 140 7.17 -10.43 -10.16
C PRO A 140 6.65 -11.86 -10.37
N ASP A 141 5.79 -12.34 -9.46
CA ASP A 141 5.18 -13.66 -9.56
C ASP A 141 4.21 -13.77 -10.76
N ARG A 142 3.44 -12.71 -11.02
CA ARG A 142 2.57 -12.64 -12.20
C ARG A 142 3.36 -12.68 -13.50
N VAL A 143 4.41 -11.86 -13.61
CA VAL A 143 5.30 -11.85 -14.78
C VAL A 143 5.94 -13.20 -14.99
N ALA A 144 6.42 -13.86 -13.93
CA ALA A 144 7.00 -15.19 -14.02
C ALA A 144 5.98 -16.23 -14.50
N ARG A 145 4.77 -16.24 -13.95
CA ARG A 145 3.68 -17.14 -14.37
C ARG A 145 3.29 -16.93 -15.83
N GLN A 146 3.21 -15.68 -16.26
CA GLN A 146 2.88 -15.32 -17.62
C GLN A 146 3.96 -15.79 -18.61
N ARG A 147 5.25 -15.62 -18.28
CA ARG A 147 6.37 -16.15 -19.07
C ARG A 147 6.34 -17.68 -19.19
N LEU A 148 6.02 -18.37 -18.10
CA LEU A 148 5.95 -19.84 -18.06
C LEU A 148 4.72 -20.40 -18.80
N SER A 149 3.65 -19.64 -18.97
CA SER A 149 2.45 -20.07 -19.68
C SER A 149 2.65 -20.19 -21.19
N GLY A 150 3.77 -19.71 -21.73
CA GLY A 150 4.03 -19.66 -23.17
C GLY A 150 3.16 -18.64 -23.91
N ALA A 151 2.51 -17.72 -23.19
CA ALA A 151 1.74 -16.64 -23.80
C ALA A 151 2.65 -15.78 -24.72
N ASP A 152 2.12 -15.36 -25.85
CA ASP A 152 2.83 -14.50 -26.81
C ASP A 152 3.25 -13.20 -26.10
N PRO A 153 4.55 -12.86 -26.06
CA PRO A 153 5.02 -11.62 -25.48
C PRO A 153 4.36 -10.35 -26.07
N ARG A 154 3.83 -10.43 -27.28
CA ARG A 154 3.11 -9.32 -27.94
C ARG A 154 1.72 -9.09 -27.34
N GLN A 155 1.18 -10.06 -26.60
CA GLN A 155 -0.05 -9.92 -25.82
C GLN A 155 0.21 -9.42 -24.40
N TRP A 156 1.45 -9.15 -24.08
CA TRP A 156 1.88 -8.51 -22.84
C TRP A 156 2.00 -7.00 -23.03
N PRO A 157 1.76 -6.25 -21.99
CA PRO A 157 1.26 -6.60 -20.66
C PRO A 157 -0.24 -6.84 -20.65
N ASP A 158 -0.71 -7.65 -19.71
CA ASP A 158 -2.15 -7.72 -19.43
C ASP A 158 -2.67 -6.37 -18.89
N GLN A 159 -3.99 -6.17 -18.88
CA GLN A 159 -4.60 -4.92 -18.44
C GLN A 159 -4.21 -4.53 -16.99
N ARG A 160 -3.82 -5.50 -16.15
CA ARG A 160 -3.40 -5.28 -14.77
C ARG A 160 -1.98 -4.74 -14.71
N THR A 161 -1.09 -5.22 -15.57
CA THR A 161 0.25 -4.67 -15.74
C THR A 161 0.17 -3.27 -16.34
N LEU A 162 -0.78 -3.02 -17.25
CA LEU A 162 -1.06 -1.70 -17.83
C LEU A 162 -1.44 -0.64 -16.77
N SER A 163 -1.95 -1.04 -15.61
CA SER A 163 -2.29 -0.11 -14.54
C SER A 163 -1.10 0.68 -13.98
N PHE A 164 0.14 0.28 -14.28
CA PHE A 164 1.34 1.03 -13.90
C PHE A 164 1.75 2.10 -14.91
N VAL A 165 1.28 2.00 -16.15
CA VAL A 165 1.63 2.95 -17.21
C VAL A 165 1.03 4.31 -16.87
N GLY A 166 1.89 5.32 -16.79
CA GLY A 166 1.49 6.69 -16.41
C GLY A 166 1.47 6.97 -14.89
N GLU A 167 1.62 5.94 -14.03
CA GLU A 167 1.53 6.11 -12.58
C GLU A 167 2.80 6.70 -11.94
N CYS A 168 3.94 6.65 -12.64
CA CYS A 168 5.15 7.32 -12.18
C CYS A 168 6.04 7.75 -13.34
N HIS A 169 7.04 8.60 -13.06
CA HIS A 169 7.93 9.16 -14.08
C HIS A 169 8.63 8.08 -14.93
N ALA A 170 9.08 6.98 -14.33
CA ALA A 170 9.74 5.90 -15.07
C ALA A 170 8.78 5.14 -15.99
N TRP A 171 7.51 4.99 -15.59
CA TRP A 171 6.46 4.28 -16.33
C TRP A 171 5.59 5.21 -17.19
N ARG A 172 6.08 6.42 -17.52
CA ARG A 172 5.36 7.27 -18.47
C ARG A 172 5.25 6.59 -19.83
N GLN A 173 4.12 6.76 -20.49
CA GLN A 173 3.78 6.06 -21.73
C GLN A 173 4.83 6.25 -22.83
N ASP A 174 5.45 7.43 -22.93
CA ASP A 174 6.52 7.79 -23.88
C ASP A 174 7.93 7.54 -23.34
N GLY A 175 8.07 6.75 -22.26
CA GLY A 175 9.30 6.57 -21.51
C GLY A 175 10.17 5.41 -21.98
N GLU A 176 11.46 5.47 -21.59
CA GLU A 176 12.45 4.45 -21.94
C GLU A 176 12.08 3.05 -21.44
N VAL A 177 11.43 2.93 -20.27
CA VAL A 177 10.98 1.65 -19.71
C VAL A 177 9.92 1.01 -20.60
N ILE A 178 8.95 1.79 -21.06
CA ILE A 178 7.90 1.29 -21.96
C ILE A 178 8.53 0.90 -23.30
N ALA A 179 9.42 1.73 -23.84
CA ALA A 179 10.10 1.45 -25.11
C ALA A 179 10.95 0.15 -25.05
N ALA A 180 11.60 -0.12 -23.92
CA ALA A 180 12.48 -1.27 -23.74
C ALA A 180 11.73 -2.56 -23.40
N GLU A 181 10.78 -2.49 -22.45
CA GLU A 181 10.13 -3.68 -21.88
C GLU A 181 8.79 -4.02 -22.55
N TYR A 182 8.11 -3.01 -23.14
CA TYR A 182 6.78 -3.13 -23.70
C TYR A 182 6.63 -2.34 -25.02
N PRO A 183 7.49 -2.59 -26.03
CA PRO A 183 7.49 -1.80 -27.28
C PRO A 183 6.16 -1.86 -28.03
N ASN A 184 5.38 -2.93 -27.87
CA ASN A 184 4.04 -3.08 -28.43
C ASN A 184 3.00 -2.08 -27.88
N LEU A 185 3.28 -1.42 -26.75
CA LEU A 185 2.42 -0.34 -26.24
C LEU A 185 2.67 1.01 -26.93
N LEU A 186 3.82 1.19 -27.57
CA LEU A 186 4.17 2.39 -28.34
C LEU A 186 3.65 2.34 -29.77
N ASP A 187 3.57 1.13 -30.32
CA ASP A 187 3.05 0.87 -31.66
C ASP A 187 1.87 -0.11 -31.53
N PRO A 188 0.66 0.40 -31.31
CA PRO A 188 -0.54 -0.44 -31.27
C PRO A 188 -0.89 -0.96 -32.67
N GLY A 189 0.10 -1.48 -33.42
CA GLY A 189 0.00 -2.08 -34.72
C GLY A 189 -1.39 -2.01 -35.37
N GLU A 190 -1.55 -1.76 -36.60
CA GLU A 190 -2.83 -1.73 -37.34
C GLU A 190 -3.67 -2.99 -37.05
N GLY A 191 -4.29 -3.00 -35.85
CA GLY A 191 -5.17 -4.03 -35.34
C GLY A 191 -6.61 -3.61 -35.49
N ASP A 192 -7.21 -4.05 -36.60
CA ASP A 192 -8.63 -4.18 -36.81
C ASP A 192 -9.46 -2.88 -36.76
N GLN A 193 -9.38 -2.12 -37.84
CA GLN A 193 -10.55 -1.36 -38.26
C GLN A 193 -11.62 -2.40 -38.64
N ALA A 194 -12.38 -2.84 -37.68
CA ALA A 194 -13.65 -3.53 -37.92
C ALA A 194 -14.51 -2.59 -38.76
N GLU A 195 -14.66 -2.96 -40.03
CA GLU A 195 -15.59 -2.38 -40.95
C GLU A 195 -17.00 -2.40 -40.37
N ASP A 196 -17.51 -1.24 -39.97
CA ASP A 196 -18.92 -1.00 -39.88
C ASP A 196 -19.50 -0.87 -41.28
N LEU A 197 -20.19 -1.87 -41.74
CA LEU A 197 -21.20 -1.84 -42.79
C LEU A 197 -22.56 -2.18 -42.22
#